data_a18b898de3260fc1a2bb4ce940a2907b
#
_entry.id   a18b898de3260fc1a2bb4ce940a2907b
#
_cell.length_a   1.000
_cell.length_b   1.000
_cell.length_c   1.000
_cell.angle_alpha   90.00
_cell.angle_beta   90.00
_cell.angle_gamma   90.00
#
_symmetry.space_group_name_H-M   'P 1'
#
loop_
_entity.id
_entity.type
_entity.pdbx_description
1 polymer ?
#
loop_
_entity_poly.entity_id
_entity_poly.type
_entity_poly.pdbx_seq_one_letter_code
_entity_poly.pdbx_strand_id
1 'polypeptide(L)'
;VTRLFEKLNEEKVFKDPVHRYIHVRDQLIWELIGTSEFQRLRRIRQLGTTFFTFHGAEHSRFGHSLGVYEIARQIIDIFKNRNDWDDSETLLSLCAALLHDVGHGPFSHSFEKVFGTDHERYTQAIILGDTQIHRLLEQVDPAFPEKVADVIGKTYGNRLIVSLISSQIDADRMDYLLRDAYYTGVSYGHFDMERIWRVMRPAGDQIVFKLSGMHAVEDYIMSRYQMYWQVYFHPVTRSAEVILTKILHRAKVLYNQGFAFKHVPEMLRTLFEGKITLDDYLSLDESVIMYYFQAWQSEHDPILSDLCARFMNRRLFKYVEFSKELLNANEELTEAFREAGIDPDYYLDVDFSSDSPYDFYRPGEEGVRQPIQLLMPDGSLHELSSESDVVGAITGKRRTDHKLYYPKDKVLALPDRSQAKKKIRELLHI
;
A
#
# COMPACT_ATOMS: atom_id res chain seq x y z
N VAL A 1 23.88 24.98 -10.03
CA VAL A 1 24.35 23.60 -9.76
C VAL A 1 24.79 23.46 -8.30
N THR A 2 25.51 24.45 -7.73
CA THR A 2 26.09 24.36 -6.37
C THR A 2 25.10 24.44 -5.22
N ARG A 3 23.90 25.00 -5.39
CA ARG A 3 22.94 25.25 -4.32
C ARG A 3 22.21 23.99 -3.78
N LEU A 4 22.01 22.98 -4.58
CA LEU A 4 21.22 21.79 -4.16
C LEU A 4 22.00 20.82 -3.26
N PHE A 5 23.32 20.87 -3.25
CA PHE A 5 24.16 20.13 -2.31
C PHE A 5 24.29 20.80 -0.95
N GLU A 6 23.76 22.02 -0.82
CA GLU A 6 23.91 22.79 0.40
C GLU A 6 22.84 22.37 1.43
N LYS A 7 23.20 22.51 2.70
CA LYS A 7 22.21 22.48 3.76
C LYS A 7 21.37 23.76 3.71
N LEU A 8 20.13 23.67 4.13
CA LEU A 8 19.29 24.84 4.34
C LEU A 8 19.94 25.80 5.34
N ASN A 9 19.84 27.10 5.11
CA ASN A 9 20.30 28.13 6.07
C ASN A 9 19.56 28.01 7.41
N GLU A 10 18.31 27.54 7.37
CA GLU A 10 17.47 27.28 8.51
C GLU A 10 16.74 25.95 8.29
N GLU A 11 16.85 25.03 9.24
CA GLU A 11 16.15 23.75 9.22
C GLU A 11 14.64 23.97 9.11
N LYS A 12 14.00 23.26 8.20
CA LYS A 12 12.53 23.22 8.09
C LYS A 12 11.99 22.02 8.86
N VAL A 13 10.87 22.20 9.51
CA VAL A 13 10.24 21.13 10.29
C VAL A 13 8.76 20.99 9.93
N PHE A 14 8.32 19.75 9.82
CA PHE A 14 6.90 19.41 9.75
C PHE A 14 6.46 18.80 11.07
N LYS A 15 5.34 19.28 11.61
CA LYS A 15 4.75 18.63 12.77
C LYS A 15 4.02 17.36 12.30
N ASP A 16 4.30 16.24 12.94
CA ASP A 16 3.77 14.93 12.57
C ASP A 16 3.25 14.18 13.80
N PRO A 17 2.08 13.51 13.74
CA PRO A 17 1.50 12.85 14.90
C PRO A 17 2.26 11.60 15.34
N VAL A 18 3.03 10.97 14.44
CA VAL A 18 3.81 9.75 14.72
C VAL A 18 5.22 10.12 15.17
N HIS A 19 5.92 10.96 14.40
CA HIS A 19 7.32 11.34 14.62
C HIS A 19 7.49 12.61 15.44
N ARG A 20 6.41 13.28 15.85
CA ARG A 20 6.37 14.61 16.48
C ARG A 20 6.86 15.70 15.54
N TYR A 21 8.10 15.62 15.06
CA TYR A 21 8.70 16.54 14.11
C TYR A 21 9.51 15.76 13.06
N ILE A 22 9.34 16.16 11.82
CA ILE A 22 10.14 15.69 10.68
C ILE A 22 11.08 16.82 10.29
N HIS A 23 12.37 16.54 10.27
CA HIS A 23 13.43 17.54 10.13
C HIS A 23 14.04 17.54 8.73
N VAL A 24 13.87 18.61 7.99
CA VAL A 24 14.45 18.80 6.64
C VAL A 24 15.62 19.77 6.72
N ARG A 25 16.81 19.27 6.40
CA ARG A 25 18.09 20.00 6.47
C ARG A 25 18.73 20.24 5.12
N ASP A 26 18.33 19.48 4.11
CA ASP A 26 18.92 19.50 2.77
C ASP A 26 18.04 20.30 1.81
N GLN A 27 18.68 21.21 1.04
CA GLN A 27 17.97 22.03 0.06
C GLN A 27 17.26 21.16 -0.97
N LEU A 28 17.93 20.13 -1.51
CA LEU A 28 17.33 19.23 -2.48
C LEU A 28 16.07 18.55 -1.94
N ILE A 29 16.10 18.03 -0.72
CA ILE A 29 14.93 17.38 -0.09
C ILE A 29 13.77 18.37 0.03
N TRP A 30 14.05 19.62 0.41
CA TRP A 30 13.04 20.67 0.48
C TRP A 30 12.39 20.96 -0.88
N GLU A 31 13.22 21.09 -1.93
CA GLU A 31 12.74 21.31 -3.30
C GLU A 31 11.94 20.11 -3.83
N LEU A 32 12.39 18.87 -3.58
CA LEU A 32 11.67 17.66 -3.97
C LEU A 32 10.28 17.58 -3.33
N ILE A 33 10.15 17.93 -2.05
CA ILE A 33 8.86 18.03 -1.37
C ILE A 33 7.94 19.05 -2.06
N GLY A 34 8.49 20.13 -2.62
CA GLY A 34 7.76 21.18 -3.31
C GLY A 34 7.25 20.82 -4.72
N THR A 35 7.72 19.72 -5.32
CA THR A 35 7.34 19.32 -6.68
C THR A 35 5.86 18.94 -6.78
N SER A 36 5.26 19.15 -7.95
CA SER A 36 3.84 18.80 -8.20
C SER A 36 3.59 17.30 -8.03
N GLU A 37 4.52 16.48 -8.46
CA GLU A 37 4.48 15.02 -8.36
C GLU A 37 4.43 14.56 -6.90
N PHE A 38 5.27 15.15 -6.04
CA PHE A 38 5.26 14.82 -4.61
C PHE A 38 4.04 15.41 -3.88
N GLN A 39 3.64 16.64 -4.21
CA GLN A 39 2.43 17.27 -3.64
C GLN A 39 1.14 16.52 -4.00
N ARG A 40 1.10 15.80 -5.14
CA ARG A 40 0.00 14.92 -5.54
C ARG A 40 -0.32 13.87 -4.48
N LEU A 41 0.70 13.37 -3.76
CA LEU A 41 0.53 12.36 -2.71
C LEU A 41 -0.38 12.80 -1.55
N ARG A 42 -0.62 14.11 -1.37
CA ARG A 42 -1.61 14.62 -0.40
C ARG A 42 -3.04 14.20 -0.71
N ARG A 43 -3.32 13.87 -1.97
CA ARG A 43 -4.64 13.49 -2.49
C ARG A 43 -4.75 12.00 -2.79
N ILE A 44 -3.82 11.21 -2.26
CA ILE A 44 -3.81 9.74 -2.34
C ILE A 44 -3.70 9.20 -0.92
N ARG A 45 -4.75 8.51 -0.46
CA ARG A 45 -4.76 7.92 0.88
C ARG A 45 -3.80 6.73 0.98
N GLN A 46 -3.16 6.60 2.13
CA GLN A 46 -2.28 5.47 2.44
C GLN A 46 -3.05 4.14 2.41
N LEU A 47 -4.22 4.11 3.02
CA LEU A 47 -5.03 2.90 3.22
C LEU A 47 -6.28 2.83 2.32
N GLY A 48 -6.31 3.59 1.21
CA GLY A 48 -7.38 3.50 0.22
C GLY A 48 -8.77 3.59 0.82
N THR A 49 -9.52 2.48 0.83
CA THR A 49 -10.92 2.42 1.30
C THR A 49 -11.09 2.12 2.78
N THR A 50 -10.01 1.98 3.53
CA THR A 50 -10.03 1.59 4.96
C THR A 50 -10.82 2.56 5.85
N PHE A 51 -10.95 3.82 5.44
CA PHE A 51 -11.79 4.82 6.15
C PHE A 51 -13.27 4.42 6.27
N PHE A 52 -13.77 3.53 5.44
CA PHE A 52 -15.13 2.97 5.59
C PHE A 52 -15.28 2.10 6.84
N THR A 53 -14.20 1.56 7.35
CA THR A 53 -14.15 0.75 8.58
C THR A 53 -13.60 1.54 9.74
N PHE A 54 -12.47 2.17 9.56
CA PHE A 54 -11.74 2.99 10.54
C PHE A 54 -11.79 4.44 10.08
N HIS A 55 -12.74 5.23 10.59
CA HIS A 55 -13.01 6.57 10.04
C HIS A 55 -11.86 7.57 10.18
N GLY A 56 -10.91 7.33 11.08
CA GLY A 56 -9.69 8.13 11.19
C GLY A 56 -8.65 7.82 10.11
N ALA A 57 -8.79 6.72 9.35
CA ALA A 57 -7.83 6.29 8.33
C ALA A 57 -7.89 7.15 7.03
N GLU A 58 -7.76 8.46 7.20
CA GLU A 58 -7.80 9.47 6.11
C GLU A 58 -6.41 10.03 5.78
N HIS A 59 -5.35 9.49 6.39
CA HIS A 59 -3.98 9.95 6.16
C HIS A 59 -3.50 9.61 4.77
N SER A 60 -2.64 10.50 4.25
CA SER A 60 -2.16 10.45 2.89
C SER A 60 -0.76 9.84 2.77
N ARG A 61 -0.42 9.38 1.57
CA ARG A 61 0.94 8.94 1.21
C ARG A 61 1.98 10.05 1.35
N PHE A 62 1.58 11.30 1.25
CA PHE A 62 2.47 12.44 1.53
C PHE A 62 3.03 12.38 2.96
N GLY A 63 2.18 12.19 3.97
CA GLY A 63 2.61 12.06 5.36
C GLY A 63 3.49 10.84 5.60
N HIS A 64 3.13 9.71 4.98
CA HIS A 64 3.93 8.49 5.01
C HIS A 64 5.32 8.67 4.41
N SER A 65 5.43 9.20 3.21
CA SER A 65 6.72 9.43 2.54
C SER A 65 7.65 10.36 3.35
N LEU A 66 7.08 11.38 3.99
CA LEU A 66 7.84 12.22 4.94
C LEU A 66 8.30 11.42 6.18
N GLY A 67 7.45 10.53 6.69
CA GLY A 67 7.81 9.68 7.82
C GLY A 67 8.91 8.69 7.49
N VAL A 68 8.86 8.06 6.32
CA VAL A 68 9.92 7.17 5.82
C VAL A 68 11.25 7.91 5.68
N TYR A 69 11.22 9.11 5.12
CA TYR A 69 12.39 10.00 5.09
C TYR A 69 12.94 10.27 6.50
N GLU A 70 12.09 10.60 7.47
CA GLU A 70 12.54 10.89 8.84
C GLU A 70 13.17 9.67 9.51
N ILE A 71 12.56 8.49 9.37
CA ILE A 71 13.13 7.24 9.90
C ILE A 71 14.49 6.94 9.26
N ALA A 72 14.61 7.04 7.94
CA ALA A 72 15.88 6.84 7.25
C ALA A 72 16.94 7.83 7.76
N ARG A 73 16.58 9.10 7.92
CA ARG A 73 17.47 10.14 8.46
C ARG A 73 17.95 9.80 9.88
N GLN A 74 17.07 9.37 10.76
CA GLN A 74 17.40 8.98 12.14
C GLN A 74 18.34 7.78 12.19
N ILE A 75 18.09 6.76 11.38
CA ILE A 75 18.96 5.58 11.30
C ILE A 75 20.34 5.95 10.78
N ILE A 76 20.40 6.77 9.73
CA ILE A 76 21.66 7.27 9.16
C ILE A 76 22.44 8.06 10.21
N ASP A 77 21.81 8.99 10.94
CA ASP A 77 22.44 9.75 12.02
C ASP A 77 22.99 8.83 13.11
N ILE A 78 22.29 7.75 13.47
CA ILE A 78 22.76 6.75 14.43
C ILE A 78 24.00 6.01 13.90
N PHE A 79 24.00 5.61 12.63
CA PHE A 79 25.13 4.93 12.01
C PHE A 79 26.35 5.84 11.88
N LYS A 80 26.17 7.11 11.47
CA LYS A 80 27.23 8.13 11.43
C LYS A 80 27.89 8.34 12.79
N ASN A 81 27.10 8.46 13.85
CA ASN A 81 27.63 8.64 15.21
C ASN A 81 28.48 7.46 15.71
N ARG A 82 28.45 6.33 14.99
CA ARG A 82 29.25 5.12 15.27
C ARG A 82 30.38 4.91 14.28
N ASN A 83 30.52 5.79 13.29
CA ASN A 83 31.41 5.64 12.12
C ASN A 83 31.10 4.39 11.27
N ASP A 84 29.81 4.02 11.20
CA ASP A 84 29.31 2.84 10.48
C ASP A 84 28.58 3.23 9.18
N TRP A 85 28.76 4.48 8.68
CA TRP A 85 28.07 5.02 7.50
C TRP A 85 28.99 5.82 6.60
N ASP A 86 28.83 5.63 5.28
CA ASP A 86 29.49 6.47 4.27
C ASP A 86 28.66 7.74 4.01
N ASP A 87 29.23 8.89 4.35
CA ASP A 87 28.58 10.19 4.19
C ASP A 87 28.18 10.51 2.74
N SER A 88 28.91 9.99 1.77
CA SER A 88 28.63 10.20 0.34
C SER A 88 27.29 9.59 -0.10
N GLU A 89 26.80 8.57 0.61
CA GLU A 89 25.56 7.87 0.32
C GLU A 89 24.32 8.48 1.03
N THR A 90 24.53 9.49 1.89
CA THR A 90 23.46 10.06 2.70
C THR A 90 22.34 10.67 1.86
N LEU A 91 22.70 11.57 0.94
CA LEU A 91 21.71 12.28 0.15
C LEU A 91 20.93 11.33 -0.77
N LEU A 92 21.61 10.36 -1.36
CA LEU A 92 20.99 9.32 -2.18
C LEU A 92 19.95 8.54 -1.38
N SER A 93 20.34 8.07 -0.18
CA SER A 93 19.43 7.30 0.69
C SER A 93 18.20 8.10 1.12
N LEU A 94 18.39 9.39 1.44
CA LEU A 94 17.29 10.29 1.83
C LEU A 94 16.34 10.58 0.67
N CYS A 95 16.87 10.80 -0.55
CA CYS A 95 16.05 10.97 -1.75
C CYS A 95 15.25 9.71 -2.06
N ALA A 96 15.87 8.53 -2.01
CA ALA A 96 15.19 7.28 -2.26
C ALA A 96 14.10 7.00 -1.19
N ALA A 97 14.37 7.26 0.08
CA ALA A 97 13.38 7.14 1.16
C ALA A 97 12.18 8.09 0.95
N LEU A 98 12.42 9.35 0.55
CA LEU A 98 11.36 10.31 0.29
C LEU A 98 10.48 9.92 -0.91
N LEU A 99 11.10 9.43 -1.99
CA LEU A 99 10.47 9.26 -3.30
C LEU A 99 9.95 7.84 -3.56
N HIS A 100 10.15 6.87 -2.64
CA HIS A 100 9.87 5.45 -2.89
C HIS A 100 8.43 5.17 -3.36
N ASP A 101 7.46 5.94 -2.88
CA ASP A 101 6.02 5.78 -3.12
C ASP A 101 5.41 6.82 -4.08
N VAL A 102 6.24 7.66 -4.74
CA VAL A 102 5.73 8.78 -5.57
C VAL A 102 4.89 8.31 -6.77
N GLY A 103 5.05 7.07 -7.20
CA GLY A 103 4.34 6.45 -8.32
C GLY A 103 2.97 5.87 -7.98
N HIS A 104 2.51 5.90 -6.73
CA HIS A 104 1.19 5.37 -6.41
C HIS A 104 0.05 6.12 -7.09
N GLY A 105 -0.94 5.36 -7.60
CA GLY A 105 -2.20 5.86 -8.15
C GLY A 105 -3.32 5.97 -7.12
N PRO A 106 -4.48 6.54 -7.52
CA PRO A 106 -5.64 6.64 -6.65
C PRO A 106 -6.12 5.26 -6.21
N PHE A 107 -6.41 5.09 -4.92
CA PHE A 107 -6.81 3.80 -4.31
C PHE A 107 -5.81 2.66 -4.53
N SER A 108 -4.57 2.98 -4.88
CA SER A 108 -3.43 2.06 -4.94
C SER A 108 -3.72 0.72 -5.63
N HIS A 109 -3.66 -0.40 -4.92
CA HIS A 109 -3.76 -1.74 -5.48
C HIS A 109 -5.10 -2.07 -6.17
N SER A 110 -6.21 -1.47 -5.74
CA SER A 110 -7.51 -1.67 -6.42
C SER A 110 -7.51 -1.08 -7.84
N PHE A 111 -6.87 0.08 -8.01
CA PHE A 111 -6.68 0.72 -9.30
C PHE A 111 -5.74 -0.10 -10.19
N GLU A 112 -4.63 -0.56 -9.66
CA GLU A 112 -3.66 -1.42 -10.35
C GLU A 112 -4.30 -2.70 -10.86
N LYS A 113 -5.13 -3.35 -10.05
CA LYS A 113 -5.84 -4.58 -10.43
C LYS A 113 -6.75 -4.41 -11.65
N VAL A 114 -7.40 -3.25 -11.78
CA VAL A 114 -8.33 -2.98 -12.90
C VAL A 114 -7.60 -2.57 -14.18
N PHE A 115 -6.53 -1.79 -14.05
CA PHE A 115 -5.90 -1.15 -15.20
C PHE A 115 -4.55 -1.77 -15.58
N GLY A 116 -4.03 -2.70 -14.77
CA GLY A 116 -2.72 -3.31 -15.00
C GLY A 116 -1.57 -2.30 -14.83
N THR A 117 -1.80 -1.25 -14.05
CA THR A 117 -0.75 -0.31 -13.67
C THR A 117 0.11 -0.91 -12.56
N ASP A 118 1.29 -0.34 -12.35
CA ASP A 118 2.26 -0.80 -11.36
C ASP A 118 2.96 0.43 -10.77
N HIS A 119 2.76 0.69 -9.50
CA HIS A 119 3.30 1.88 -8.83
C HIS A 119 4.84 1.90 -8.81
N GLU A 120 5.52 0.75 -8.73
CA GLU A 120 7.00 0.69 -8.79
C GLU A 120 7.48 1.18 -10.16
N ARG A 121 6.80 0.76 -11.25
CA ARG A 121 7.11 1.24 -12.62
C ARG A 121 6.83 2.71 -12.79
N TYR A 122 5.74 3.24 -12.23
CA TYR A 122 5.46 4.67 -12.28
C TYR A 122 6.41 5.48 -11.41
N THR A 123 6.85 4.97 -10.26
CA THR A 123 7.92 5.59 -9.47
C THR A 123 9.19 5.73 -10.30
N GLN A 124 9.60 4.66 -10.99
CA GLN A 124 10.74 4.70 -11.91
C GLN A 124 10.53 5.72 -13.04
N ALA A 125 9.36 5.72 -13.67
CA ALA A 125 9.03 6.62 -14.77
C ALA A 125 9.03 8.11 -14.32
N ILE A 126 8.61 8.42 -13.10
CA ILE A 126 8.64 9.77 -12.53
C ILE A 126 10.08 10.21 -12.26
N ILE A 127 10.92 9.32 -11.72
CA ILE A 127 12.32 9.64 -11.38
C ILE A 127 13.17 9.78 -12.63
N LEU A 128 12.92 9.00 -13.69
CA LEU A 128 13.74 8.94 -14.89
C LEU A 128 13.15 9.73 -16.08
N GLY A 129 11.88 10.10 -16.03
CA GLY A 129 11.17 10.81 -17.10
C GLY A 129 11.31 12.34 -17.03
N ASP A 130 10.65 13.05 -17.95
CA ASP A 130 10.65 14.53 -17.96
C ASP A 130 9.70 15.08 -16.90
N THR A 131 10.14 15.12 -15.64
CA THR A 131 9.39 15.56 -14.46
C THR A 131 10.15 16.65 -13.70
N GLN A 132 9.48 17.31 -12.74
CA GLN A 132 10.17 18.25 -11.84
C GLN A 132 11.18 17.51 -10.95
N ILE A 133 10.81 16.31 -10.47
CA ILE A 133 11.69 15.45 -9.66
C ILE A 133 12.97 15.11 -10.42
N HIS A 134 12.86 14.61 -11.65
CA HIS A 134 14.01 14.28 -12.48
C HIS A 134 14.96 15.48 -12.64
N ARG A 135 14.42 16.64 -13.03
CA ARG A 135 15.20 17.87 -13.24
C ARG A 135 15.92 18.35 -11.97
N LEU A 136 15.38 18.13 -10.80
CA LEU A 136 16.05 18.44 -9.53
C LEU A 136 17.15 17.43 -9.22
N LEU A 137 16.90 16.15 -9.40
CA LEU A 137 17.89 15.10 -9.16
C LEU A 137 19.09 15.21 -10.11
N GLU A 138 18.84 15.47 -11.40
CA GLU A 138 19.89 15.63 -12.42
C GLU A 138 20.86 16.80 -12.13
N GLN A 139 20.40 17.84 -11.40
CA GLN A 139 21.27 18.94 -10.98
C GLN A 139 22.32 18.53 -9.95
N VAL A 140 22.13 17.41 -9.26
CA VAL A 140 23.14 16.83 -8.35
C VAL A 140 24.29 16.21 -9.15
N ASP A 141 23.94 15.31 -10.04
CA ASP A 141 24.81 14.58 -10.94
C ASP A 141 23.93 14.02 -12.06
N PRO A 142 24.35 14.04 -13.35
CA PRO A 142 23.56 13.44 -14.44
C PRO A 142 23.13 11.98 -14.22
N ALA A 143 23.91 11.20 -13.45
CA ALA A 143 23.60 9.82 -13.11
C ALA A 143 22.85 9.66 -11.77
N PHE A 144 22.53 10.77 -11.09
CA PHE A 144 21.87 10.68 -9.77
C PHE A 144 20.42 10.17 -9.84
N PRO A 145 19.60 10.54 -10.85
CA PRO A 145 18.27 9.96 -11.03
C PRO A 145 18.30 8.43 -11.14
N GLU A 146 19.22 7.87 -11.94
CA GLU A 146 19.38 6.42 -12.08
C GLU A 146 19.78 5.77 -10.75
N LYS A 147 20.67 6.37 -9.99
CA LYS A 147 21.06 5.85 -8.67
C LYS A 147 19.87 5.81 -7.71
N VAL A 148 19.05 6.87 -7.67
CA VAL A 148 17.82 6.91 -6.85
C VAL A 148 16.84 5.84 -7.30
N ALA A 149 16.64 5.72 -8.60
CA ALA A 149 15.78 4.68 -9.19
C ALA A 149 16.28 3.26 -8.85
N ASP A 150 17.60 3.02 -8.93
CA ASP A 150 18.22 1.74 -8.60
C ASP A 150 18.07 1.36 -7.12
N VAL A 151 18.16 2.32 -6.20
CA VAL A 151 17.92 2.06 -4.77
C VAL A 151 16.48 1.59 -4.56
N ILE A 152 15.50 2.31 -5.12
CA ILE A 152 14.07 1.98 -5.00
C ILE A 152 13.77 0.66 -5.73
N GLY A 153 14.34 0.47 -6.91
CA GLY A 153 14.23 -0.77 -7.71
C GLY A 153 15.01 -1.96 -7.17
N LYS A 154 15.75 -1.78 -6.04
CA LYS A 154 16.51 -2.84 -5.37
C LYS A 154 17.67 -3.39 -6.20
N THR A 155 18.17 -2.61 -7.18
CA THR A 155 19.29 -2.96 -8.07
C THR A 155 20.59 -2.25 -7.72
N TYR A 156 20.55 -1.26 -6.83
CA TYR A 156 21.73 -0.51 -6.41
C TYR A 156 22.81 -1.40 -5.77
N GLY A 157 24.07 -1.14 -6.12
CA GLY A 157 25.21 -1.95 -5.71
C GLY A 157 25.44 -2.03 -4.19
N ASN A 158 25.21 -0.91 -3.46
CA ASN A 158 25.30 -0.91 -2.00
C ASN A 158 24.01 -1.43 -1.38
N ARG A 159 24.00 -2.71 -1.02
CA ARG A 159 22.83 -3.40 -0.46
C ARG A 159 22.41 -2.91 0.91
N LEU A 160 23.30 -2.30 1.67
CA LEU A 160 22.98 -1.69 2.97
C LEU A 160 21.95 -0.56 2.79
N ILE A 161 22.14 0.28 1.76
CA ILE A 161 21.20 1.38 1.43
C ILE A 161 19.86 0.82 0.98
N VAL A 162 19.86 -0.20 0.13
CA VAL A 162 18.63 -0.89 -0.29
C VAL A 162 17.89 -1.44 0.94
N SER A 163 18.62 -2.06 1.88
CA SER A 163 18.05 -2.65 3.09
C SER A 163 17.42 -1.60 4.03
N LEU A 164 17.90 -0.37 4.03
CA LEU A 164 17.34 0.73 4.81
C LEU A 164 15.89 1.04 4.40
N ILE A 165 15.56 0.88 3.09
CA ILE A 165 14.28 1.27 2.49
C ILE A 165 13.44 0.04 2.17
N SER A 166 14.05 -1.10 1.87
CA SER A 166 13.35 -2.32 1.45
C SER A 166 13.98 -3.57 2.05
N SER A 167 13.55 -3.92 3.27
CA SER A 167 13.97 -5.14 3.97
C SER A 167 12.80 -5.70 4.81
N GLN A 168 13.06 -6.60 5.75
CA GLN A 168 12.03 -7.10 6.68
C GLN A 168 11.67 -6.08 7.76
N ILE A 169 12.66 -5.26 8.16
CA ILE A 169 12.51 -4.18 9.14
C ILE A 169 13.20 -2.95 8.53
N ASP A 170 12.47 -2.19 7.75
CA ASP A 170 12.92 -1.05 6.99
C ASP A 170 12.16 0.22 7.39
N ALA A 171 12.60 1.36 6.85
CA ALA A 171 12.00 2.66 7.14
C ALA A 171 10.55 2.75 6.68
N ASP A 172 10.22 2.15 5.53
CA ASP A 172 8.87 2.10 4.97
C ASP A 172 7.91 1.39 5.94
N ARG A 173 8.22 0.14 6.30
CA ARG A 173 7.37 -0.66 7.19
C ARG A 173 7.24 -0.09 8.59
N MET A 174 8.31 0.46 9.14
CA MET A 174 8.27 1.09 10.46
C MET A 174 7.36 2.30 10.48
N ASP A 175 7.37 3.13 9.44
CA ASP A 175 6.46 4.28 9.38
C ASP A 175 5.01 3.84 9.20
N TYR A 176 4.71 3.03 8.17
CA TYR A 176 3.31 2.74 7.91
C TYR A 176 2.64 1.97 9.03
N LEU A 177 3.32 1.03 9.70
CA LEU A 177 2.73 0.30 10.83
C LEU A 177 2.31 1.23 11.96
N LEU A 178 3.19 2.15 12.37
CA LEU A 178 2.88 3.11 13.44
C LEU A 178 1.85 4.14 12.99
N ARG A 179 1.96 4.65 11.77
CA ARG A 179 1.06 5.65 11.22
C ARG A 179 -0.33 5.08 11.01
N ASP A 180 -0.44 3.90 10.44
CA ASP A 180 -1.72 3.23 10.24
C ASP A 180 -2.38 2.88 11.57
N ALA A 181 -1.62 2.38 12.56
CA ALA A 181 -2.14 2.15 13.90
C ALA A 181 -2.67 3.43 14.54
N TYR A 182 -1.93 4.53 14.42
CA TYR A 182 -2.35 5.83 14.94
C TYR A 182 -3.67 6.31 14.33
N TYR A 183 -3.75 6.32 13.00
CA TYR A 183 -4.92 6.87 12.29
C TYR A 183 -6.13 5.93 12.30
N THR A 184 -5.94 4.62 12.39
CA THR A 184 -7.05 3.68 12.60
C THR A 184 -7.53 3.62 14.04
N GLY A 185 -6.74 4.14 14.98
CA GLY A 185 -7.05 4.15 16.42
C GLY A 185 -6.89 2.79 17.10
N VAL A 186 -6.15 1.86 16.48
CA VAL A 186 -5.90 0.53 17.06
C VAL A 186 -4.67 0.54 17.99
N SER A 187 -4.66 -0.36 18.96
CA SER A 187 -3.58 -0.41 19.97
C SER A 187 -2.52 -1.49 19.70
N TYR A 188 -2.77 -2.40 18.78
CA TYR A 188 -1.88 -3.55 18.53
C TYR A 188 -0.81 -3.32 17.45
N GLY A 189 -0.78 -2.16 16.80
CA GLY A 189 0.25 -1.79 15.82
C GLY A 189 1.46 -1.03 16.41
N HIS A 190 1.60 -0.99 17.72
CA HIS A 190 2.68 -0.27 18.40
C HIS A 190 3.85 -1.18 18.73
N PHE A 191 5.07 -0.67 18.55
CA PHE A 191 6.34 -1.29 18.90
C PHE A 191 7.36 -0.20 19.28
N ASP A 192 8.41 -0.59 20.00
CA ASP A 192 9.48 0.34 20.42
C ASP A 192 10.49 0.58 19.28
N MET A 193 10.15 1.53 18.39
CA MET A 193 10.97 1.90 17.24
C MET A 193 12.35 2.43 17.66
N GLU A 194 12.44 3.24 18.74
CA GLU A 194 13.73 3.76 19.19
C GLU A 194 14.65 2.63 19.69
N ARG A 195 14.07 1.61 20.34
CA ARG A 195 14.83 0.44 20.75
C ARG A 195 15.34 -0.34 19.57
N ILE A 196 14.54 -0.52 18.53
CA ILE A 196 14.97 -1.17 17.28
C ILE A 196 16.15 -0.43 16.68
N TRP A 197 16.09 0.89 16.52
CA TRP A 197 17.21 1.68 15.98
C TRP A 197 18.49 1.55 16.80
N ARG A 198 18.38 1.53 18.12
CA ARG A 198 19.54 1.38 19.02
C ARG A 198 20.26 0.03 18.85
N VAL A 199 19.55 -1.02 18.46
CA VAL A 199 20.12 -2.36 18.30
C VAL A 199 20.46 -2.69 16.85
N MET A 200 20.06 -1.89 15.87
CA MET A 200 20.46 -2.01 14.47
C MET A 200 21.98 -1.84 14.31
N ARG A 201 22.56 -2.67 13.45
CA ARG A 201 23.98 -2.61 13.05
C ARG A 201 24.10 -2.92 11.56
N PRO A 202 24.93 -2.17 10.81
CA PRO A 202 25.35 -2.65 9.51
C PRO A 202 26.33 -3.85 9.69
N ALA A 203 26.16 -4.87 8.89
CA ALA A 203 27.03 -6.04 8.82
C ALA A 203 27.20 -6.47 7.37
N GLY A 204 28.32 -6.05 6.74
CA GLY A 204 28.47 -6.17 5.30
C GLY A 204 27.36 -5.45 4.55
N ASP A 205 26.64 -6.18 3.71
CA ASP A 205 25.60 -5.66 2.83
C ASP A 205 24.19 -5.62 3.46
N GLN A 206 24.04 -5.87 4.75
CA GLN A 206 22.74 -5.99 5.41
C GLN A 206 22.68 -5.27 6.75
N ILE A 207 21.46 -5.02 7.20
CA ILE A 207 21.15 -4.54 8.56
C ILE A 207 20.84 -5.75 9.44
N VAL A 208 21.54 -5.85 10.57
CA VAL A 208 21.34 -6.88 11.59
C VAL A 208 20.97 -6.27 12.92
N PHE A 209 20.48 -7.06 13.86
CA PHE A 209 20.02 -6.60 15.17
C PHE A 209 20.80 -7.29 16.29
N LYS A 210 21.28 -6.54 17.28
CA LYS A 210 21.91 -7.15 18.45
C LYS A 210 20.94 -8.10 19.17
N LEU A 211 21.41 -9.25 19.64
CA LEU A 211 20.62 -10.19 20.45
C LEU A 211 19.88 -9.50 21.60
N SER A 212 20.51 -8.51 22.25
CA SER A 212 19.88 -7.72 23.34
C SER A 212 18.62 -6.95 22.94
N GLY A 213 18.33 -6.86 21.65
CA GLY A 213 17.13 -6.22 21.09
C GLY A 213 16.10 -7.22 20.55
N MET A 214 16.32 -8.51 20.70
CA MET A 214 15.44 -9.54 20.12
C MET A 214 13.97 -9.32 20.46
N HIS A 215 13.63 -9.04 21.71
CA HIS A 215 12.24 -8.81 22.11
C HIS A 215 11.59 -7.59 21.44
N ALA A 216 12.33 -6.52 21.15
CA ALA A 216 11.79 -5.38 20.40
C ALA A 216 11.51 -5.77 18.93
N VAL A 217 12.30 -6.65 18.37
CA VAL A 217 12.07 -7.21 17.02
C VAL A 217 10.87 -8.15 17.01
N GLU A 218 10.71 -8.98 18.05
CA GLU A 218 9.52 -9.82 18.26
C GLU A 218 8.23 -8.98 18.30
N ASP A 219 8.23 -7.90 19.12
CA ASP A 219 7.08 -6.98 19.23
C ASP A 219 6.74 -6.34 17.89
N TYR A 220 7.75 -5.93 17.11
CA TYR A 220 7.55 -5.42 15.75
C TYR A 220 6.87 -6.45 14.84
N ILE A 221 7.34 -7.68 14.84
CA ILE A 221 6.79 -8.77 14.04
C ILE A 221 5.33 -9.06 14.44
N MET A 222 5.06 -9.10 15.75
CA MET A 222 3.70 -9.33 16.26
C MET A 222 2.77 -8.16 15.94
N SER A 223 3.24 -6.91 16.05
CA SER A 223 2.48 -5.72 15.66
C SER A 223 2.12 -5.78 14.18
N ARG A 224 3.07 -6.12 13.31
CA ARG A 224 2.85 -6.30 11.88
C ARG A 224 1.81 -7.39 11.61
N TYR A 225 1.96 -8.56 12.22
CA TYR A 225 1.00 -9.68 12.09
C TYR A 225 -0.42 -9.27 12.46
N GLN A 226 -0.59 -8.56 13.59
CA GLN A 226 -1.90 -8.11 14.04
C GLN A 226 -2.50 -7.03 13.14
N MET A 227 -1.70 -6.05 12.67
CA MET A 227 -2.17 -5.02 11.74
C MET A 227 -2.71 -5.63 10.45
N TYR A 228 -2.07 -6.66 9.91
CA TYR A 228 -2.55 -7.35 8.71
C TYR A 228 -3.93 -7.98 8.94
N TRP A 229 -4.11 -8.70 10.04
CA TRP A 229 -5.38 -9.39 10.31
C TRP A 229 -6.51 -8.46 10.73
N GLN A 230 -6.21 -7.44 11.48
CA GLN A 230 -7.22 -6.58 12.09
C GLN A 230 -7.56 -5.36 11.22
N VAL A 231 -6.61 -4.86 10.41
CA VAL A 231 -6.79 -3.67 9.59
C VAL A 231 -6.80 -3.98 8.11
N TYR A 232 -5.70 -4.51 7.57
CA TYR A 232 -5.53 -4.62 6.12
C TYR A 232 -6.45 -5.67 5.48
N PHE A 233 -6.73 -6.77 6.17
CA PHE A 233 -7.67 -7.80 5.73
C PHE A 233 -9.06 -7.69 6.37
N HIS A 234 -9.39 -6.55 6.95
CA HIS A 234 -10.71 -6.39 7.52
C HIS A 234 -11.81 -6.55 6.45
N PRO A 235 -12.78 -7.47 6.65
CA PRO A 235 -13.72 -7.83 5.56
C PRO A 235 -14.56 -6.66 5.05
N VAL A 236 -14.85 -5.67 5.90
CA VAL A 236 -15.60 -4.47 5.48
C VAL A 236 -14.76 -3.57 4.57
N THR A 237 -13.47 -3.44 4.84
CA THR A 237 -12.52 -2.73 3.95
C THR A 237 -12.44 -3.43 2.60
N ARG A 238 -12.28 -4.76 2.60
CA ARG A 238 -12.24 -5.58 1.38
C ARG A 238 -13.54 -5.48 0.58
N SER A 239 -14.71 -5.42 1.25
CA SER A 239 -16.00 -5.18 0.58
C SER A 239 -16.03 -3.85 -0.18
N ALA A 240 -15.47 -2.78 0.38
CA ALA A 240 -15.40 -1.49 -0.30
C ALA A 240 -14.46 -1.53 -1.52
N GLU A 241 -13.33 -2.23 -1.41
CA GLU A 241 -12.40 -2.45 -2.53
C GLU A 241 -13.03 -3.26 -3.66
N VAL A 242 -13.83 -4.29 -3.34
CA VAL A 242 -14.60 -5.06 -4.33
C VAL A 242 -15.53 -4.13 -5.10
N ILE A 243 -16.33 -3.31 -4.41
CA ILE A 243 -17.26 -2.37 -5.08
C ILE A 243 -16.48 -1.36 -5.93
N LEU A 244 -15.39 -0.79 -5.43
CA LEU A 244 -14.53 0.13 -6.17
C LEU A 244 -14.04 -0.51 -7.48
N THR A 245 -13.51 -1.72 -7.41
CA THR A 245 -13.02 -2.48 -8.56
C THR A 245 -14.14 -2.71 -9.59
N LYS A 246 -15.35 -3.10 -9.12
CA LYS A 246 -16.52 -3.31 -9.99
C LYS A 246 -16.98 -2.01 -10.66
N ILE A 247 -16.95 -0.86 -9.97
CA ILE A 247 -17.28 0.45 -10.57
C ILE A 247 -16.31 0.76 -11.72
N LEU A 248 -15.02 0.72 -11.45
CA LEU A 248 -13.99 1.06 -12.43
C LEU A 248 -14.04 0.11 -13.64
N HIS A 249 -14.23 -1.18 -13.39
CA HIS A 249 -14.40 -2.18 -14.45
C HIS A 249 -15.66 -1.90 -15.28
N ARG A 250 -16.83 -1.62 -14.65
CA ARG A 250 -18.07 -1.31 -15.37
C ARG A 250 -17.93 -0.07 -16.22
N ALA A 251 -17.35 1.00 -15.68
CA ALA A 251 -17.12 2.24 -16.41
C ALA A 251 -16.23 2.02 -17.64
N LYS A 252 -15.14 1.25 -17.50
CA LYS A 252 -14.25 0.87 -18.60
C LYS A 252 -14.98 0.07 -19.68
N VAL A 253 -15.79 -0.92 -19.29
CA VAL A 253 -16.58 -1.72 -20.24
C VAL A 253 -17.58 -0.85 -21.00
N LEU A 254 -18.33 -0.01 -20.31
CA LEU A 254 -19.29 0.92 -20.92
C LEU A 254 -18.61 1.90 -21.90
N TYR A 255 -17.48 2.48 -21.49
CA TYR A 255 -16.71 3.37 -22.35
C TYR A 255 -16.28 2.68 -23.66
N ASN A 256 -15.71 1.47 -23.57
CA ASN A 256 -15.25 0.70 -24.72
C ASN A 256 -16.40 0.22 -25.62
N GLN A 257 -17.61 0.13 -25.09
CA GLN A 257 -18.83 -0.19 -25.86
C GLN A 257 -19.48 1.05 -26.51
N GLY A 258 -18.94 2.25 -26.31
CA GLY A 258 -19.50 3.49 -26.85
C GLY A 258 -20.74 3.97 -26.10
N PHE A 259 -20.90 3.62 -24.83
CA PHE A 259 -22.00 4.07 -24.01
C PHE A 259 -22.05 5.61 -23.91
N ALA A 260 -23.24 6.18 -24.08
CA ALA A 260 -23.46 7.62 -23.99
C ALA A 260 -23.58 8.07 -22.52
N PHE A 261 -22.43 8.35 -21.91
CA PHE A 261 -22.39 8.87 -20.54
C PHE A 261 -23.03 10.27 -20.46
N LYS A 262 -23.76 10.55 -19.39
CA LYS A 262 -24.12 11.93 -18.99
C LYS A 262 -22.88 12.69 -18.53
N HIS A 263 -21.98 12.00 -17.80
CA HIS A 263 -20.74 12.53 -17.29
C HIS A 263 -19.58 11.74 -17.89
N VAL A 264 -19.11 12.19 -19.05
CA VAL A 264 -18.07 11.52 -19.83
C VAL A 264 -16.76 11.49 -19.03
N PRO A 265 -16.10 10.33 -18.91
CA PRO A 265 -14.85 10.19 -18.13
C PRO A 265 -13.61 10.68 -18.89
N GLU A 266 -13.57 11.95 -19.28
CA GLU A 266 -12.49 12.51 -20.12
C GLU A 266 -11.10 12.33 -19.48
N MET A 267 -10.97 12.53 -18.16
CA MET A 267 -9.69 12.34 -17.48
C MET A 267 -9.25 10.88 -17.37
N LEU A 268 -10.15 9.93 -17.59
CA LEU A 268 -9.87 8.48 -17.58
C LEU A 268 -9.77 7.90 -18.98
N ARG A 269 -9.95 8.70 -20.02
CA ARG A 269 -10.01 8.24 -21.42
C ARG A 269 -8.78 7.44 -21.81
N THR A 270 -7.60 8.02 -21.69
CA THR A 270 -6.33 7.37 -22.09
C THR A 270 -6.05 6.11 -21.27
N LEU A 271 -6.50 6.08 -20.02
CA LEU A 271 -6.43 4.93 -19.13
C LEU A 271 -7.35 3.79 -19.63
N PHE A 272 -8.60 4.11 -19.98
CA PHE A 272 -9.55 3.13 -20.52
C PHE A 272 -9.12 2.56 -21.88
N GLU A 273 -8.49 3.38 -22.71
CA GLU A 273 -7.92 2.99 -24.01
C GLU A 273 -6.58 2.24 -23.88
N GLY A 274 -6.00 2.14 -22.70
CA GLY A 274 -4.68 1.51 -22.47
C GLY A 274 -3.51 2.30 -23.07
N LYS A 275 -3.65 3.62 -23.21
CA LYS A 275 -2.66 4.53 -23.84
C LYS A 275 -2.22 5.65 -22.89
N ILE A 276 -2.35 5.43 -21.59
CA ILE A 276 -2.05 6.45 -20.59
C ILE A 276 -0.58 6.89 -20.65
N THR A 277 -0.36 8.18 -20.77
CA THR A 277 0.96 8.80 -20.66
C THR A 277 1.33 9.06 -19.19
N LEU A 278 2.59 9.40 -18.93
CA LEU A 278 3.03 9.78 -17.58
C LEU A 278 2.28 11.03 -17.08
N ASP A 279 2.09 12.03 -17.95
CA ASP A 279 1.36 13.26 -17.59
C ASP A 279 -0.10 12.99 -17.27
N ASP A 280 -0.77 12.13 -18.09
CA ASP A 280 -2.13 11.70 -17.79
C ASP A 280 -2.21 11.00 -16.42
N TYR A 281 -1.26 10.10 -16.15
CA TYR A 281 -1.20 9.38 -14.88
C TYR A 281 -1.01 10.32 -13.68
N LEU A 282 -0.11 11.29 -13.81
CA LEU A 282 0.15 12.30 -12.77
C LEU A 282 -1.04 13.25 -12.55
N SER A 283 -1.93 13.39 -13.52
CA SER A 283 -3.17 14.15 -13.38
C SER A 283 -4.22 13.43 -12.54
N LEU A 284 -4.06 12.11 -12.31
CA LEU A 284 -5.03 11.28 -11.58
C LEU A 284 -4.70 11.22 -10.09
N ASP A 285 -5.72 11.50 -9.28
CA ASP A 285 -5.73 11.29 -7.84
C ASP A 285 -7.12 10.84 -7.38
N GLU A 286 -7.31 10.62 -6.09
CA GLU A 286 -8.59 10.15 -5.56
C GLU A 286 -9.71 11.19 -5.72
N SER A 287 -9.39 12.48 -5.80
CA SER A 287 -10.39 13.53 -6.02
C SER A 287 -11.06 13.38 -7.39
N VAL A 288 -10.29 13.03 -8.42
CA VAL A 288 -10.80 12.76 -9.77
C VAL A 288 -11.73 11.55 -9.76
N ILE A 289 -11.30 10.44 -9.14
CA ILE A 289 -12.10 9.22 -9.09
C ILE A 289 -13.39 9.44 -8.30
N MET A 290 -13.31 10.10 -7.14
CA MET A 290 -14.47 10.40 -6.30
C MET A 290 -15.46 11.33 -7.00
N TYR A 291 -14.98 12.30 -7.80
CA TYR A 291 -15.84 13.13 -8.62
C TYR A 291 -16.68 12.28 -9.59
N TYR A 292 -16.05 11.35 -10.31
CA TYR A 292 -16.80 10.48 -11.23
C TYR A 292 -17.77 9.56 -10.48
N PHE A 293 -17.38 9.00 -9.34
CA PHE A 293 -18.29 8.17 -8.55
C PHE A 293 -19.53 8.95 -8.07
N GLN A 294 -19.34 10.22 -7.67
CA GLN A 294 -20.45 11.09 -7.31
C GLN A 294 -21.35 11.38 -8.51
N ALA A 295 -20.78 11.69 -9.67
CA ALA A 295 -21.51 12.04 -10.89
C ALA A 295 -22.26 10.82 -11.46
N TRP A 296 -21.61 9.65 -11.51
CA TRP A 296 -22.17 8.44 -12.08
C TRP A 296 -23.33 7.82 -11.29
N GLN A 297 -23.62 8.28 -10.08
CA GLN A 297 -24.85 7.88 -9.38
C GLN A 297 -26.13 8.21 -10.19
N SER A 298 -26.04 9.16 -11.11
CA SER A 298 -27.17 9.60 -11.95
C SER A 298 -27.11 9.05 -13.38
N GLU A 299 -26.17 8.14 -13.69
CA GLU A 299 -26.05 7.55 -15.03
C GLU A 299 -27.23 6.66 -15.41
N HIS A 300 -27.43 6.47 -16.71
CA HIS A 300 -28.51 5.63 -17.23
C HIS A 300 -28.23 4.13 -17.05
N ASP A 301 -26.97 3.72 -16.92
CA ASP A 301 -26.63 2.34 -16.62
C ASP A 301 -26.96 2.01 -15.16
N PRO A 302 -27.89 1.06 -14.91
CA PRO A 302 -28.36 0.78 -13.57
C PRO A 302 -27.31 0.10 -12.67
N ILE A 303 -26.34 -0.60 -13.26
CA ILE A 303 -25.26 -1.26 -12.52
C ILE A 303 -24.25 -0.21 -12.05
N LEU A 304 -23.77 0.63 -12.97
CA LEU A 304 -22.81 1.70 -12.62
C LEU A 304 -23.41 2.65 -11.58
N SER A 305 -24.63 3.09 -11.80
CA SER A 305 -25.35 3.99 -10.89
C SER A 305 -25.53 3.39 -9.49
N ASP A 306 -25.98 2.13 -9.38
CA ASP A 306 -26.16 1.46 -8.08
C ASP A 306 -24.83 1.22 -7.36
N LEU A 307 -23.79 0.74 -8.07
CA LEU A 307 -22.47 0.52 -7.47
C LEU A 307 -21.85 1.83 -6.95
N CYS A 308 -21.94 2.92 -7.72
CA CYS A 308 -21.48 4.24 -7.27
C CYS A 308 -22.27 4.71 -6.04
N ALA A 309 -23.59 4.58 -6.05
CA ALA A 309 -24.43 4.92 -4.90
C ALA A 309 -24.13 4.04 -3.67
N ARG A 310 -23.78 2.77 -3.87
CA ARG A 310 -23.34 1.88 -2.79
C ARG A 310 -22.05 2.34 -2.16
N PHE A 311 -21.06 2.65 -2.98
CA PHE A 311 -19.76 3.14 -2.52
C PHE A 311 -19.92 4.47 -1.77
N MET A 312 -20.53 5.48 -2.41
CA MET A 312 -20.67 6.81 -1.85
C MET A 312 -21.49 6.86 -0.55
N ASN A 313 -22.49 5.98 -0.39
CA ASN A 313 -23.39 5.96 0.76
C ASN A 313 -23.11 4.77 1.71
N ARG A 314 -21.96 4.12 1.60
CA ARG A 314 -21.53 2.99 2.46
C ARG A 314 -22.55 1.85 2.52
N ARG A 315 -23.24 1.53 1.42
CA ARG A 315 -24.11 0.34 1.29
C ARG A 315 -23.30 -0.86 0.78
N LEU A 316 -22.32 -1.27 1.57
CA LEU A 316 -21.32 -2.25 1.18
C LEU A 316 -21.91 -3.67 1.07
N PHE A 317 -21.23 -4.51 0.30
CA PHE A 317 -21.57 -5.94 0.22
C PHE A 317 -21.36 -6.61 1.57
N LYS A 318 -22.16 -7.64 1.86
CA LYS A 318 -21.93 -8.57 2.96
C LYS A 318 -21.07 -9.71 2.46
N TYR A 319 -20.55 -10.50 3.39
CA TYR A 319 -19.72 -11.64 3.05
C TYR A 319 -20.16 -12.89 3.81
N VAL A 320 -19.80 -14.03 3.24
CA VAL A 320 -19.80 -15.35 3.87
C VAL A 320 -18.41 -15.98 3.66
N GLU A 321 -18.04 -16.92 4.52
CA GLU A 321 -16.85 -17.73 4.32
C GLU A 321 -16.99 -18.54 3.03
N PHE A 322 -15.97 -18.47 2.14
CA PHE A 322 -15.97 -19.23 0.90
C PHE A 322 -15.45 -20.64 1.15
N SER A 323 -16.33 -21.49 1.68
CA SER A 323 -16.04 -22.88 2.02
C SER A 323 -15.86 -23.75 0.76
N LYS A 324 -15.38 -24.99 0.95
CA LYS A 324 -15.29 -25.97 -0.14
C LYS A 324 -16.67 -26.32 -0.72
N GLU A 325 -17.68 -26.37 0.14
CA GLU A 325 -19.08 -26.62 -0.27
C GLU A 325 -19.56 -25.50 -1.19
N LEU A 326 -19.30 -24.23 -0.81
CA LEU A 326 -19.68 -23.07 -1.60
C LEU A 326 -18.88 -22.97 -2.91
N LEU A 327 -17.61 -23.35 -2.90
CA LEU A 327 -16.80 -23.47 -4.11
C LEU A 327 -17.42 -24.46 -5.10
N ASN A 328 -17.85 -25.63 -4.63
CA ASN A 328 -18.51 -26.65 -5.46
C ASN A 328 -19.88 -26.19 -5.98
N ALA A 329 -20.58 -25.34 -5.23
CA ALA A 329 -21.88 -24.76 -5.59
C ALA A 329 -21.78 -23.40 -6.29
N ASN A 330 -20.60 -22.92 -6.65
CA ASN A 330 -20.39 -21.59 -7.17
C ASN A 330 -21.11 -21.32 -8.51
N GLU A 331 -21.15 -22.31 -9.40
CA GLU A 331 -21.89 -22.22 -10.67
C GLU A 331 -23.40 -22.12 -10.41
N GLU A 332 -23.90 -22.92 -9.48
CA GLU A 332 -25.31 -22.92 -9.08
C GLU A 332 -25.73 -21.61 -8.43
N LEU A 333 -24.86 -21.04 -7.58
CA LEU A 333 -25.07 -19.73 -6.98
C LEU A 333 -25.08 -18.62 -8.05
N THR A 334 -24.12 -18.66 -8.97
CA THR A 334 -24.00 -17.70 -10.08
C THR A 334 -25.28 -17.71 -10.93
N GLU A 335 -25.80 -18.90 -11.27
CA GLU A 335 -27.03 -19.02 -12.04
C GLU A 335 -28.25 -18.51 -11.25
N ALA A 336 -28.34 -18.82 -9.96
CA ALA A 336 -29.42 -18.31 -9.12
C ALA A 336 -29.43 -16.76 -9.04
N PHE A 337 -28.26 -16.10 -9.07
CA PHE A 337 -28.17 -14.65 -9.17
C PHE A 337 -28.65 -14.13 -10.52
N ARG A 338 -28.32 -14.80 -11.64
CA ARG A 338 -28.83 -14.45 -12.98
C ARG A 338 -30.36 -14.58 -13.04
N GLU A 339 -30.91 -15.69 -12.57
CA GLU A 339 -32.36 -15.91 -12.48
C GLU A 339 -33.06 -14.84 -11.62
N ALA A 340 -32.38 -14.33 -10.60
CA ALA A 340 -32.85 -13.23 -9.77
C ALA A 340 -32.79 -11.86 -10.45
N GLY A 341 -32.22 -11.76 -11.65
CA GLY A 341 -31.96 -10.48 -12.34
C GLY A 341 -30.83 -9.65 -11.69
N ILE A 342 -29.97 -10.29 -10.91
CA ILE A 342 -28.80 -9.66 -10.27
C ILE A 342 -27.56 -10.17 -11.01
N ASP A 343 -26.87 -9.29 -11.74
CA ASP A 343 -25.72 -9.65 -12.56
C ASP A 343 -24.54 -10.11 -11.69
N PRO A 344 -24.18 -11.42 -11.71
CA PRO A 344 -23.13 -11.94 -10.84
C PRO A 344 -21.74 -11.37 -11.13
N ASP A 345 -21.46 -10.90 -12.36
CA ASP A 345 -20.17 -10.35 -12.72
C ASP A 345 -19.86 -9.04 -11.96
N TYR A 346 -20.91 -8.34 -11.53
CA TYR A 346 -20.81 -7.09 -10.78
C TYR A 346 -21.24 -7.19 -9.31
N TYR A 347 -22.01 -8.20 -8.95
CA TYR A 347 -22.61 -8.32 -7.62
C TYR A 347 -22.17 -9.54 -6.81
N LEU A 348 -21.32 -10.39 -7.39
CA LEU A 348 -20.58 -11.42 -6.67
C LEU A 348 -19.09 -11.23 -6.87
N ASP A 349 -18.32 -11.45 -5.83
CA ASP A 349 -16.86 -11.52 -5.93
C ASP A 349 -16.31 -12.42 -4.83
N VAL A 350 -15.29 -13.20 -5.20
CA VAL A 350 -14.53 -14.01 -4.24
C VAL A 350 -13.18 -13.34 -4.04
N ASP A 351 -12.94 -12.86 -2.83
CA ASP A 351 -11.66 -12.30 -2.47
C ASP A 351 -10.77 -13.37 -1.87
N PHE A 352 -9.65 -13.60 -2.53
CA PHE A 352 -8.61 -14.48 -2.06
C PHE A 352 -7.50 -13.62 -1.44
N SER A 353 -7.49 -13.52 -0.12
CA SER A 353 -6.35 -12.96 0.59
C SER A 353 -5.19 -13.94 0.49
N SER A 354 -4.50 -13.94 -0.66
CA SER A 354 -3.36 -14.82 -0.92
C SER A 354 -2.04 -14.22 -0.47
N ASP A 355 -2.00 -12.92 -0.22
CA ASP A 355 -0.81 -12.29 0.33
C ASP A 355 -0.66 -12.71 1.78
N SER A 356 0.43 -13.42 2.05
CA SER A 356 0.83 -13.69 3.40
C SER A 356 1.15 -12.34 4.06
N PRO A 357 0.32 -11.87 5.02
CA PRO A 357 0.53 -10.58 5.70
C PRO A 357 1.85 -10.55 6.44
N TYR A 358 2.41 -11.68 6.57
CA TYR A 358 3.68 -12.02 7.10
C TYR A 358 4.49 -12.62 5.95
N ASP A 359 5.50 -11.91 5.48
CA ASP A 359 6.51 -12.52 4.62
C ASP A 359 7.18 -13.60 5.46
N PHE A 360 6.67 -14.81 5.29
CA PHE A 360 7.23 -15.97 5.97
C PHE A 360 8.69 -16.07 5.61
N TYR A 361 9.51 -15.81 6.58
CA TYR A 361 10.88 -16.18 6.51
C TYR A 361 10.96 -17.71 6.54
N ARG A 362 11.39 -18.29 5.44
CA ARG A 362 11.76 -19.70 5.36
C ARG A 362 13.22 -19.79 4.99
N PRO A 363 14.09 -20.25 5.90
CA PRO A 363 15.46 -20.50 5.55
C PRO A 363 15.53 -21.49 4.38
N GLY A 364 16.24 -21.13 3.29
CA GLY A 364 16.54 -22.04 2.18
C GLY A 364 15.54 -22.11 1.03
N GLU A 365 14.46 -21.31 0.99
CA GLU A 365 13.61 -21.18 -0.21
C GLU A 365 14.13 -20.06 -1.12
N GLU A 366 14.35 -20.34 -2.41
CA GLU A 366 14.72 -19.33 -3.42
C GLU A 366 13.55 -18.32 -3.61
N GLY A 367 13.88 -17.02 -3.65
CA GLY A 367 12.90 -15.93 -3.83
C GLY A 367 12.32 -15.37 -2.54
N VAL A 368 12.75 -15.85 -1.38
CA VAL A 368 12.35 -15.33 -0.06
C VAL A 368 13.21 -14.11 0.30
N ARG A 369 12.60 -13.09 0.93
CA ARG A 369 13.32 -11.93 1.46
C ARG A 369 14.42 -12.34 2.43
N GLN A 370 15.50 -11.53 2.49
CA GLN A 370 16.60 -11.82 3.41
C GLN A 370 16.10 -11.98 4.85
N PRO A 371 16.63 -12.99 5.58
CA PRO A 371 16.24 -13.25 6.96
C PRO A 371 16.60 -12.10 7.90
N ILE A 372 15.84 -11.96 8.97
CA ILE A 372 16.23 -11.09 10.07
C ILE A 372 17.35 -11.80 10.85
N GLN A 373 18.53 -11.18 10.86
CA GLN A 373 19.70 -11.72 11.53
C GLN A 373 19.95 -11.05 12.88
N LEU A 374 20.22 -11.86 13.90
CA LEU A 374 20.66 -11.41 15.20
C LEU A 374 22.20 -11.47 15.29
N LEU A 375 22.81 -10.38 15.72
CA LEU A 375 24.23 -10.30 16.02
C LEU A 375 24.47 -10.80 17.46
N MET A 376 25.12 -11.92 17.57
CA MET A 376 25.43 -12.56 18.85
C MET A 376 26.65 -11.88 19.55
N PRO A 377 26.85 -12.08 20.86
CA PRO A 377 27.96 -11.49 21.61
C PRO A 377 29.35 -11.91 21.12
N ASP A 378 29.44 -13.08 20.49
CA ASP A 378 30.66 -13.60 19.90
C ASP A 378 30.95 -13.12 18.47
N GLY A 379 30.03 -12.30 17.93
CA GLY A 379 30.09 -11.76 16.56
C GLY A 379 29.46 -12.65 15.49
N SER A 380 28.96 -13.85 15.84
CA SER A 380 28.23 -14.69 14.89
C SER A 380 26.85 -14.12 14.58
N LEU A 381 26.30 -14.51 13.42
CA LEU A 381 24.95 -14.14 13.00
C LEU A 381 24.04 -15.36 13.07
N HIS A 382 22.91 -15.19 13.79
CA HIS A 382 21.90 -16.21 13.91
C HIS A 382 20.58 -15.69 13.37
N GLU A 383 19.84 -16.55 12.74
CA GLU A 383 18.52 -16.21 12.22
C GLU A 383 17.51 -16.11 13.38
N LEU A 384 16.63 -15.09 13.31
CA LEU A 384 15.71 -14.74 14.39
C LEU A 384 14.81 -15.91 14.84
N SER A 385 14.26 -16.70 13.90
CA SER A 385 13.33 -17.78 14.27
C SER A 385 14.01 -18.96 14.95
N SER A 386 15.35 -19.05 14.85
CA SER A 386 16.13 -20.07 15.58
C SER A 386 16.37 -19.69 17.04
N GLU A 387 16.32 -18.40 17.35
CA GLU A 387 16.60 -17.86 18.69
C GLU A 387 15.31 -17.44 19.43
N SER A 388 14.23 -17.15 18.69
CA SER A 388 12.94 -16.71 19.24
C SER A 388 11.89 -17.82 19.13
N ASP A 389 11.46 -18.38 20.26
CA ASP A 389 10.37 -19.34 20.33
C ASP A 389 9.06 -18.78 19.76
N VAL A 390 8.77 -17.50 19.98
CA VAL A 390 7.56 -16.82 19.51
C VAL A 390 7.57 -16.76 17.99
N VAL A 391 8.65 -16.26 17.39
CA VAL A 391 8.77 -16.15 15.93
C VAL A 391 8.85 -17.54 15.30
N GLY A 392 9.58 -18.48 15.88
CA GLY A 392 9.64 -19.87 15.42
C GLY A 392 8.27 -20.54 15.40
N ALA A 393 7.41 -20.27 16.40
CA ALA A 393 6.07 -20.86 16.49
C ALA A 393 5.10 -20.34 15.40
N ILE A 394 5.30 -19.13 14.86
CA ILE A 394 4.44 -18.55 13.81
C ILE A 394 5.04 -18.67 12.40
N THR A 395 6.32 -18.94 12.29
CA THR A 395 7.02 -19.12 11.02
C THR A 395 6.43 -20.31 10.24
N GLY A 396 6.19 -20.12 8.95
CA GLY A 396 5.65 -21.16 8.05
C GLY A 396 4.14 -21.40 8.16
N LYS A 397 3.42 -20.76 9.07
CA LYS A 397 1.95 -20.91 9.17
C LYS A 397 1.28 -19.97 8.17
N ARG A 398 0.64 -20.52 7.15
CA ARG A 398 -0.25 -19.80 6.23
C ARG A 398 -1.68 -19.88 6.75
N ARG A 399 -2.29 -18.72 6.97
CA ARG A 399 -3.72 -18.62 7.15
C ARG A 399 -4.31 -18.06 5.86
N THR A 400 -5.13 -18.82 5.18
CA THR A 400 -5.90 -18.36 4.02
C THR A 400 -7.29 -17.96 4.49
N ASP A 401 -7.70 -16.77 4.13
CA ASP A 401 -9.04 -16.26 4.40
C ASP A 401 -9.73 -16.01 3.05
N HIS A 402 -10.75 -16.80 2.75
CA HIS A 402 -11.50 -16.70 1.51
C HIS A 402 -12.92 -16.27 1.81
N LYS A 403 -13.36 -15.16 1.21
CA LYS A 403 -14.70 -14.61 1.43
C LYS A 403 -15.41 -14.38 0.11
N LEU A 404 -16.68 -14.76 0.06
CA LEU A 404 -17.59 -14.40 -1.01
C LEU A 404 -18.38 -13.15 -0.58
N TYR A 405 -18.31 -12.11 -1.40
CA TYR A 405 -19.03 -10.85 -1.21
C TYR A 405 -20.27 -10.79 -2.07
N TYR A 406 -21.40 -10.30 -1.51
CA TYR A 406 -22.69 -10.24 -2.19
C TYR A 406 -23.57 -9.09 -1.66
N PRO A 407 -24.55 -8.57 -2.45
CA PRO A 407 -25.44 -7.48 -2.06
C PRO A 407 -26.65 -8.04 -1.27
N LYS A 408 -26.50 -8.25 0.03
CA LYS A 408 -27.54 -8.82 0.90
C LYS A 408 -28.89 -8.11 0.77
N ASP A 409 -28.88 -6.80 0.67
CA ASP A 409 -30.08 -5.95 0.51
C ASP A 409 -30.85 -6.27 -0.77
N LYS A 410 -30.16 -6.45 -1.92
CA LYS A 410 -30.79 -6.88 -3.18
C LYS A 410 -31.40 -8.28 -3.06
N VAL A 411 -30.70 -9.21 -2.45
CA VAL A 411 -31.21 -10.56 -2.23
C VAL A 411 -32.46 -10.54 -1.35
N LEU A 412 -32.44 -9.78 -0.26
CA LEU A 412 -33.59 -9.67 0.64
C LEU A 412 -34.79 -8.97 -0.01
N ALA A 413 -34.56 -8.04 -0.93
CA ALA A 413 -35.60 -7.33 -1.67
C ALA A 413 -36.33 -8.18 -2.72
N LEU A 414 -35.80 -9.35 -3.09
CA LEU A 414 -36.48 -10.28 -3.98
C LEU A 414 -37.82 -10.77 -3.38
N PRO A 415 -38.84 -11.07 -4.22
CA PRO A 415 -40.09 -11.60 -3.73
C PRO A 415 -39.94 -12.89 -2.91
N ASP A 416 -40.65 -13.06 -1.83
CA ASP A 416 -40.53 -14.26 -0.95
C ASP A 416 -40.87 -15.59 -1.65
N ARG A 417 -41.69 -15.51 -2.69
CA ARG A 417 -42.04 -16.68 -3.53
C ARG A 417 -41.00 -17.01 -4.59
N SER A 418 -39.94 -16.16 -4.75
CA SER A 418 -38.90 -16.39 -5.73
C SER A 418 -38.11 -17.66 -5.42
N GLN A 419 -38.00 -18.56 -6.38
CA GLN A 419 -37.16 -19.76 -6.26
C GLN A 419 -35.67 -19.35 -6.17
N ALA A 420 -35.25 -18.37 -6.96
CA ALA A 420 -33.89 -17.85 -6.90
C ALA A 420 -33.53 -17.28 -5.52
N LYS A 421 -34.45 -16.53 -4.86
CA LYS A 421 -34.23 -16.05 -3.48
C LYS A 421 -34.02 -17.21 -2.50
N LYS A 422 -34.86 -18.23 -2.58
CA LYS A 422 -34.76 -19.41 -1.70
C LYS A 422 -33.43 -20.10 -1.90
N LYS A 423 -33.06 -20.36 -3.14
CA LYS A 423 -31.81 -21.01 -3.51
C LYS A 423 -30.58 -20.24 -3.07
N ILE A 424 -30.53 -18.91 -3.33
CA ILE A 424 -29.43 -18.04 -2.87
C ILE A 424 -29.31 -18.10 -1.35
N ARG A 425 -30.44 -18.03 -0.61
CA ARG A 425 -30.43 -18.07 0.85
C ARG A 425 -29.94 -19.40 1.40
N GLU A 426 -30.33 -20.49 0.77
CA GLU A 426 -29.90 -21.86 1.12
C GLU A 426 -28.39 -22.01 0.92
N LEU A 427 -27.88 -21.65 -0.27
CA LEU A 427 -26.46 -21.76 -0.60
C LEU A 427 -25.56 -20.84 0.25
N LEU A 428 -26.04 -19.65 0.61
CA LEU A 428 -25.28 -18.69 1.43
C LEU A 428 -25.54 -18.86 2.95
N HIS A 429 -26.43 -19.78 3.35
CA HIS A 429 -26.83 -19.99 4.75
C HIS A 429 -27.32 -18.70 5.45
N ILE A 430 -28.20 -17.89 4.81
CA ILE A 430 -28.70 -16.57 5.27
C ILE A 430 -30.20 -16.45 5.37
#